data_8872cb9de77c5da5e095a8935cf7b477
#
_entry.id   8872cb9de77c5da5e095a8935cf7b477
#
_cell.length_a   1.000
_cell.length_b   1.000
_cell.length_c   1.000
_cell.angle_alpha   90.00
_cell.angle_beta   90.00
_cell.angle_gamma   90.00
#
_symmetry.space_group_name_H-M   'P 1'
#
loop_
_entity.id
_entity.type
_entity.pdbx_description
1 polymer ?
#
loop_
_entity_poly.entity_id
_entity_poly.type
_entity_poly.pdbx_seq_one_letter_code
_entity_poly.pdbx_strand_id
1 'polypeptide(L)'
;MLIPSGVIVARNLNVDPISTSLSEDNVLKVLFIIESDNVPISTNVVAHYSQTRRAAMFDIPANIGLILPQLGRTGGIGSLYTEKGAAVYKEEIEKLTGVDIPFYIVCSLTDFMHLTDLLGGISVFIPSSVDIDSEEYGRILLPSGSVLLDGDKVRDYLLYEDTSDAEGESVTRKQKAVLAFLRSL
;
A
#
# COMPACT_ATOMS: atom_id res chain seq x y z
N MET A 1 -5.32 25.43 12.48
CA MET A 1 -5.10 24.02 12.86
C MET A 1 -5.73 23.18 11.76
N LEU A 2 -4.92 22.80 10.76
CA LEU A 2 -5.38 22.01 9.61
C LEU A 2 -5.32 20.54 10.03
N ILE A 3 -6.48 19.90 10.09
CA ILE A 3 -6.60 18.45 10.24
C ILE A 3 -6.30 17.88 8.86
N PRO A 4 -5.30 17.01 8.68
CA PRO A 4 -5.08 16.35 7.40
C PRO A 4 -6.31 15.49 7.10
N SER A 5 -7.05 15.88 6.06
CA SER A 5 -8.18 15.16 5.54
C SER A 5 -7.65 14.01 4.69
N GLY A 6 -7.59 12.80 5.20
CA GLY A 6 -7.27 11.66 4.35
C GLY A 6 -6.89 10.35 5.03
N VAL A 7 -6.75 10.30 6.34
CA VAL A 7 -6.56 9.01 7.01
C VAL A 7 -7.89 8.54 7.59
N ILE A 8 -8.55 7.59 6.92
CA ILE A 8 -9.76 6.95 7.44
C ILE A 8 -9.35 5.64 8.12
N VAL A 9 -9.44 5.61 9.44
CA VAL A 9 -9.35 4.37 10.22
C VAL A 9 -10.77 3.87 10.45
N ALA A 10 -11.21 2.87 9.73
CA ALA A 10 -12.51 2.26 9.96
C ALA A 10 -12.40 1.12 10.98
N ARG A 11 -13.21 1.19 12.02
CA ARG A 11 -13.25 0.25 13.13
C ARG A 11 -14.52 -0.62 13.01
N ASN A 12 -14.39 -1.92 13.10
CA ASN A 12 -15.53 -2.81 13.23
C ASN A 12 -16.00 -2.76 14.70
N LEU A 13 -17.17 -2.15 14.95
CA LEU A 13 -17.59 -1.64 16.26
C LEU A 13 -18.13 -2.67 17.26
N ASN A 14 -18.16 -3.97 16.95
CA ASN A 14 -18.85 -4.96 17.79
C ASN A 14 -17.97 -5.83 18.70
N VAL A 15 -16.65 -5.73 18.58
CA VAL A 15 -15.68 -6.36 19.50
C VAL A 15 -14.54 -5.36 19.66
N ASP A 16 -13.94 -5.25 20.85
CA ASP A 16 -12.72 -4.45 20.95
C ASP A 16 -11.60 -5.19 20.23
N PRO A 17 -11.37 -4.87 18.92
CA PRO A 17 -10.45 -5.66 18.09
C PRO A 17 -9.00 -5.47 18.52
N ILE A 18 -8.71 -4.41 19.29
CA ILE A 18 -7.38 -4.15 19.82
C ILE A 18 -7.08 -5.15 20.93
N SER A 19 -7.99 -5.33 21.88
CA SER A 19 -7.79 -6.27 22.98
C SER A 19 -7.77 -7.72 22.49
N THR A 20 -8.63 -8.07 21.54
CA THR A 20 -8.68 -9.42 20.95
C THR A 20 -7.46 -9.71 20.07
N SER A 21 -7.10 -8.80 19.17
CA SER A 21 -5.93 -8.99 18.29
C SER A 21 -4.60 -8.96 19.05
N LEU A 22 -4.53 -8.28 20.20
CA LEU A 22 -3.35 -8.27 21.04
C LEU A 22 -3.32 -9.43 22.04
N SER A 23 -4.47 -10.05 22.37
CA SER A 23 -4.54 -11.10 23.41
C SER A 23 -4.34 -12.52 22.86
N GLU A 24 -4.79 -12.83 21.64
CA GLU A 24 -4.74 -14.20 21.13
C GLU A 24 -3.40 -14.59 20.49
N ASP A 25 -2.78 -13.71 19.71
CA ASP A 25 -1.53 -14.03 18.98
C ASP A 25 -0.41 -13.01 19.14
N ASN A 26 -0.62 -11.88 19.82
CA ASN A 26 0.32 -10.74 19.87
C ASN A 26 0.74 -10.21 18.47
N VAL A 27 -0.09 -10.43 17.45
CA VAL A 27 0.14 -10.00 16.07
C VAL A 27 -0.90 -8.96 15.68
N LEU A 28 -0.46 -7.73 15.49
CA LEU A 28 -1.29 -6.69 14.87
C LEU A 28 -1.26 -6.88 13.35
N LYS A 29 -2.42 -7.12 12.72
CA LYS A 29 -2.57 -7.24 11.28
C LYS A 29 -3.34 -6.04 10.74
N VAL A 30 -2.78 -5.38 9.73
CA VAL A 30 -3.35 -4.17 9.13
C VAL A 30 -3.26 -4.28 7.62
N LEU A 31 -4.33 -3.96 6.91
CA LEU A 31 -4.31 -3.73 5.48
C LEU A 31 -3.95 -2.26 5.23
N PHE A 32 -2.80 -2.02 4.61
CA PHE A 32 -2.35 -0.69 4.25
C PHE A 32 -2.54 -0.48 2.74
N ILE A 33 -3.35 0.51 2.39
CA ILE A 33 -3.73 0.82 1.01
C ILE A 33 -3.24 2.23 0.69
N ILE A 34 -2.45 2.37 -0.38
CA ILE A 34 -2.15 3.65 -1.01
C ILE A 34 -3.03 3.75 -2.25
N GLU A 35 -3.76 4.85 -2.37
CA GLU A 35 -4.67 5.07 -3.50
C GLU A 35 -4.42 6.41 -4.19
N SER A 36 -4.82 6.50 -5.47
CA SER A 36 -5.03 7.75 -6.18
C SER A 36 -6.36 7.68 -6.94
N ASP A 37 -7.17 8.74 -6.82
CA ASP A 37 -8.46 8.85 -7.50
C ASP A 37 -9.37 7.61 -7.31
N ASN A 38 -9.40 7.09 -6.09
CA ASN A 38 -10.15 5.88 -5.73
C ASN A 38 -9.68 4.60 -6.46
N VAL A 39 -8.43 4.58 -6.93
CA VAL A 39 -7.78 3.39 -7.51
C VAL A 39 -6.63 2.95 -6.60
N PRO A 40 -6.57 1.69 -6.17
CA PRO A 40 -5.49 1.23 -5.32
C PRO A 40 -4.18 1.13 -6.11
N ILE A 41 -3.17 1.93 -5.71
CA ILE A 41 -1.82 1.92 -6.28
C ILE A 41 -0.99 0.80 -5.66
N SER A 42 -1.10 0.66 -4.33
CA SER A 42 -0.38 -0.35 -3.56
C SER A 42 -1.26 -0.84 -2.43
N THR A 43 -1.33 -2.15 -2.25
CA THR A 43 -2.09 -2.78 -1.16
C THR A 43 -1.20 -3.79 -0.47
N ASN A 44 -0.98 -3.60 0.83
CA ASN A 44 -0.07 -4.42 1.61
C ASN A 44 -0.76 -4.93 2.87
N VAL A 45 -0.62 -6.23 3.15
CA VAL A 45 -0.95 -6.80 4.45
C VAL A 45 0.28 -6.73 5.32
N VAL A 46 0.21 -5.98 6.41
CA VAL A 46 1.28 -5.80 7.38
C VAL A 46 0.92 -6.54 8.65
N ALA A 47 1.77 -7.45 9.07
CA ALA A 47 1.65 -8.18 10.33
C ALA A 47 2.81 -7.79 11.26
N HIS A 48 2.51 -7.17 12.40
CA HIS A 48 3.51 -6.75 13.37
C HIS A 48 3.42 -7.59 14.64
N TYR A 49 4.52 -8.24 15.00
CA TYR A 49 4.69 -9.04 16.20
C TYR A 49 5.26 -8.15 17.31
N SER A 50 4.42 -7.73 18.24
CA SER A 50 4.80 -6.77 19.30
C SER A 50 5.88 -7.30 20.25
N GLN A 51 5.84 -8.59 20.60
CA GLN A 51 6.80 -9.20 21.51
C GLN A 51 8.23 -9.25 20.95
N THR A 52 8.38 -9.55 19.66
CA THR A 52 9.70 -9.68 19.02
C THR A 52 10.10 -8.44 18.24
N ARG A 53 9.22 -7.45 18.15
CA ARG A 53 9.37 -6.25 17.31
C ARG A 53 9.69 -6.59 15.84
N ARG A 54 9.14 -7.71 15.35
CA ARG A 54 9.27 -8.13 13.96
C ARG A 54 8.00 -7.79 13.20
N ALA A 55 8.16 -7.43 11.94
CA ALA A 55 7.05 -7.26 11.02
C ALA A 55 7.26 -8.15 9.79
N ALA A 56 6.17 -8.65 9.26
CA ALA A 56 6.10 -9.27 7.94
C ALA A 56 5.15 -8.43 7.09
N MET A 57 5.43 -8.34 5.80
CA MET A 57 4.59 -7.63 4.85
C MET A 57 4.52 -8.43 3.56
N PHE A 58 3.34 -8.50 2.95
CA PHE A 58 3.15 -9.00 1.60
C PHE A 58 2.18 -8.11 0.84
N ASP A 59 2.38 -8.04 -0.45
CA ASP A 59 1.62 -7.19 -1.36
C ASP A 59 0.46 -7.98 -1.99
N ILE A 60 -0.64 -7.28 -2.26
CA ILE A 60 -1.80 -7.80 -3.00
C ILE A 60 -1.90 -7.01 -4.31
N PRO A 61 -1.42 -7.55 -5.43
CA PRO A 61 -1.55 -6.89 -6.73
C PRO A 61 -3.02 -6.67 -7.10
N ALA A 62 -3.36 -5.44 -7.51
CA ALA A 62 -4.73 -5.07 -7.84
C ALA A 62 -5.30 -5.82 -9.06
N ASN A 63 -4.42 -6.38 -9.90
CA ASN A 63 -4.77 -7.13 -11.12
C ASN A 63 -4.98 -8.63 -10.88
N ILE A 64 -4.91 -9.14 -9.63
CA ILE A 64 -5.25 -10.54 -9.34
C ILE A 64 -6.66 -10.83 -9.86
N GLY A 65 -6.76 -11.72 -10.85
CA GLY A 65 -8.02 -12.08 -11.49
C GLY A 65 -8.88 -12.99 -10.60
N LEU A 66 -10.07 -12.55 -10.29
CA LEU A 66 -11.05 -13.29 -9.47
C LEU A 66 -12.43 -13.25 -10.09
N ILE A 67 -13.27 -14.21 -9.71
CA ILE A 67 -14.73 -14.07 -9.87
C ILE A 67 -15.19 -13.17 -8.72
N LEU A 68 -15.77 -12.03 -9.05
CA LEU A 68 -16.22 -11.02 -8.09
C LEU A 68 -17.76 -11.01 -8.04
N PRO A 69 -18.38 -11.82 -7.16
CA PRO A 69 -19.84 -11.89 -7.06
C PRO A 69 -20.49 -10.54 -6.73
N GLN A 70 -19.78 -9.71 -5.96
CA GLN A 70 -20.22 -8.37 -5.57
C GLN A 70 -20.36 -7.41 -6.76
N LEU A 71 -19.66 -7.71 -7.88
CA LEU A 71 -19.72 -6.96 -9.13
C LEU A 71 -20.43 -7.74 -10.24
N GLY A 72 -20.79 -9.00 -10.01
CA GLY A 72 -21.43 -9.87 -11.00
C GLY A 72 -20.53 -10.19 -12.21
N ARG A 73 -19.20 -10.08 -12.07
CA ARG A 73 -18.26 -10.29 -13.17
C ARG A 73 -16.90 -10.82 -12.69
N THR A 74 -16.11 -11.32 -13.63
CA THR A 74 -14.69 -11.60 -13.40
C THR A 74 -13.88 -10.33 -13.63
N GLY A 75 -12.84 -10.11 -12.83
CA GLY A 75 -11.97 -8.95 -12.96
C GLY A 75 -10.83 -8.94 -11.96
N GLY A 76 -9.98 -7.92 -12.03
CA GLY A 76 -8.94 -7.70 -11.02
C GLY A 76 -9.55 -7.32 -9.67
N ILE A 77 -8.97 -7.83 -8.58
CA ILE A 77 -9.48 -7.58 -7.22
C ILE A 77 -9.55 -6.08 -6.90
N GLY A 78 -8.66 -5.27 -7.46
CA GLY A 78 -8.65 -3.81 -7.28
C GLY A 78 -9.95 -3.12 -7.70
N SER A 79 -10.73 -3.72 -8.64
CA SER A 79 -12.02 -3.16 -9.02
C SER A 79 -13.06 -3.17 -7.89
N LEU A 80 -12.92 -4.06 -6.91
CA LEU A 80 -13.75 -4.01 -5.69
C LEU A 80 -13.48 -2.77 -4.87
N TYR A 81 -12.21 -2.36 -4.75
CA TYR A 81 -11.86 -1.12 -4.08
C TYR A 81 -12.54 0.07 -4.75
N THR A 82 -12.34 0.21 -6.07
CA THR A 82 -12.86 1.32 -6.87
C THR A 82 -14.39 1.41 -6.84
N GLU A 83 -15.10 0.27 -6.91
CA GLU A 83 -16.56 0.24 -7.05
C GLU A 83 -17.30 0.07 -5.73
N LYS A 84 -16.69 -0.54 -4.71
CA LYS A 84 -17.35 -0.90 -3.45
C LYS A 84 -16.62 -0.35 -2.21
N GLY A 85 -15.41 0.18 -2.37
CA GLY A 85 -14.63 0.78 -1.29
C GLY A 85 -13.80 -0.21 -0.47
N ALA A 86 -13.03 0.35 0.44
CA ALA A 86 -11.99 -0.36 1.20
C ALA A 86 -12.51 -1.52 2.07
N ALA A 87 -13.71 -1.40 2.65
CA ALA A 87 -14.26 -2.43 3.52
C ALA A 87 -14.53 -3.73 2.76
N VAL A 88 -15.24 -3.64 1.62
CA VAL A 88 -15.56 -4.82 0.78
C VAL A 88 -14.29 -5.40 0.16
N TYR A 89 -13.36 -4.54 -0.23
CA TYR A 89 -12.06 -4.95 -0.74
C TYR A 89 -11.26 -5.74 0.29
N LYS A 90 -11.21 -5.26 1.55
CA LYS A 90 -10.58 -5.96 2.68
C LYS A 90 -11.18 -7.36 2.89
N GLU A 91 -12.52 -7.46 2.92
CA GLU A 91 -13.20 -8.75 3.11
C GLU A 91 -12.83 -9.77 2.02
N GLU A 92 -12.65 -9.31 0.78
CA GLU A 92 -12.23 -10.20 -0.31
C GLU A 92 -10.76 -10.62 -0.18
N ILE A 93 -9.89 -9.71 0.29
CA ILE A 93 -8.49 -10.03 0.60
C ILE A 93 -8.41 -11.06 1.73
N GLU A 94 -9.24 -10.94 2.77
CA GLU A 94 -9.32 -11.93 3.85
C GLU A 94 -9.69 -13.32 3.32
N LYS A 95 -10.67 -13.40 2.43
CA LYS A 95 -11.06 -14.67 1.78
C LYS A 95 -9.94 -15.23 0.91
N LEU A 96 -9.28 -14.37 0.12
CA LEU A 96 -8.21 -14.76 -0.78
C LEU A 96 -7.00 -15.31 -0.02
N THR A 97 -6.63 -14.66 1.10
CA THR A 97 -5.42 -14.98 1.85
C THR A 97 -5.64 -15.95 3.00
N GLY A 98 -6.88 -16.11 3.46
CA GLY A 98 -7.21 -16.84 4.68
C GLY A 98 -6.71 -16.14 5.96
N VAL A 99 -6.32 -14.86 5.86
CA VAL A 99 -5.81 -14.06 6.98
C VAL A 99 -6.92 -13.14 7.49
N ASP A 100 -7.25 -13.24 8.77
CA ASP A 100 -8.12 -12.26 9.43
C ASP A 100 -7.37 -10.93 9.60
N ILE A 101 -7.93 -9.83 9.08
CA ILE A 101 -7.32 -8.50 9.05
C ILE A 101 -8.27 -7.51 9.75
N PRO A 102 -8.13 -7.31 11.06
CA PRO A 102 -9.09 -6.53 11.83
C PRO A 102 -9.10 -5.03 11.49
N PHE A 103 -8.01 -4.52 10.90
CA PHE A 103 -7.86 -3.09 10.61
C PHE A 103 -7.46 -2.85 9.17
N TYR A 104 -7.87 -1.69 8.61
CA TYR A 104 -7.30 -1.17 7.40
C TYR A 104 -7.01 0.33 7.52
N ILE A 105 -6.00 0.77 6.80
CA ILE A 105 -5.60 2.18 6.65
C ILE A 105 -5.62 2.49 5.17
N VAL A 106 -6.33 3.54 4.80
CA VAL A 106 -6.30 4.11 3.46
C VAL A 106 -5.52 5.41 3.52
N CYS A 107 -4.52 5.54 2.68
CA CYS A 107 -3.69 6.71 2.54
C CYS A 107 -3.75 7.17 1.07
N SER A 108 -4.15 8.42 0.83
CA SER A 108 -4.05 8.96 -0.52
C SER A 108 -2.57 9.08 -0.92
N LEU A 109 -2.29 9.01 -2.22
CA LEU A 109 -0.92 9.22 -2.71
C LEU A 109 -0.36 10.57 -2.24
N THR A 110 -1.19 11.61 -2.26
CA THR A 110 -0.81 12.96 -1.79
C THR A 110 -0.46 12.97 -0.30
N ASP A 111 -1.25 12.30 0.55
CA ASP A 111 -0.93 12.20 1.97
C ASP A 111 0.34 11.37 2.20
N PHE A 112 0.54 10.31 1.43
CA PHE A 112 1.75 9.49 1.50
C PHE A 112 3.01 10.30 1.14
N MET A 113 2.93 11.17 0.12
CA MET A 113 3.98 12.12 -0.24
C MET A 113 4.30 13.06 0.93
N HIS A 114 3.27 13.71 1.50
CA HIS A 114 3.44 14.63 2.63
C HIS A 114 4.01 13.93 3.87
N LEU A 115 3.55 12.71 4.18
CA LEU A 115 4.09 11.93 5.27
C LEU A 115 5.55 11.56 5.03
N THR A 116 5.93 11.25 3.79
CA THR A 116 7.31 11.00 3.41
C THR A 116 8.19 12.22 3.66
N ASP A 117 7.73 13.40 3.28
CA ASP A 117 8.44 14.66 3.54
C ASP A 117 8.58 14.96 5.03
N LEU A 118 7.53 14.71 5.82
CA LEU A 118 7.57 14.87 7.28
C LEU A 118 8.60 13.96 7.96
N LEU A 119 8.83 12.77 7.40
CA LEU A 119 9.87 11.84 7.87
C LEU A 119 11.28 12.23 7.40
N GLY A 120 11.43 13.26 6.57
CA GLY A 120 12.70 13.65 5.96
C GLY A 120 13.12 12.78 4.77
N GLY A 121 12.16 12.07 4.18
CA GLY A 121 12.36 11.15 3.07
C GLY A 121 12.52 9.68 3.48
N ILE A 122 12.41 8.79 2.50
CA ILE A 122 12.64 7.34 2.67
C ILE A 122 13.81 6.86 1.81
N SER A 123 14.65 5.99 2.38
CA SER A 123 15.78 5.41 1.66
C SER A 123 15.41 4.13 0.95
N VAL A 124 15.60 4.08 -0.38
CA VAL A 124 15.40 2.89 -1.19
C VAL A 124 16.63 2.59 -2.03
N PHE A 125 16.85 1.32 -2.37
CA PHE A 125 17.88 0.93 -3.33
C PHE A 125 17.24 0.72 -4.70
N ILE A 126 17.68 1.51 -5.69
CA ILE A 126 17.25 1.48 -7.08
C ILE A 126 18.34 0.79 -7.90
N PRO A 127 18.09 -0.41 -8.47
CA PRO A 127 19.13 -1.17 -9.17
C PRO A 127 19.67 -0.47 -10.42
N SER A 128 18.77 0.13 -11.20
CA SER A 128 19.08 0.82 -12.47
C SER A 128 18.45 2.21 -12.47
N SER A 129 19.15 3.18 -13.02
CA SER A 129 18.59 4.53 -13.16
C SER A 129 17.36 4.52 -14.07
N VAL A 130 16.38 5.33 -13.71
CA VAL A 130 15.14 5.55 -14.46
C VAL A 130 15.18 6.94 -15.05
N ASP A 131 15.00 7.06 -16.37
CA ASP A 131 14.87 8.33 -17.09
C ASP A 131 13.84 8.13 -18.19
N ILE A 132 12.62 8.49 -17.89
CA ILE A 132 11.47 8.34 -18.79
C ILE A 132 10.62 9.60 -18.82
N ASP A 133 10.07 9.89 -20.00
CA ASP A 133 9.04 10.89 -20.18
C ASP A 133 7.67 10.21 -20.10
N SER A 134 6.92 10.52 -19.03
CA SER A 134 5.54 10.10 -18.88
C SER A 134 4.62 11.20 -19.41
N GLU A 135 3.65 10.84 -20.24
CA GLU A 135 2.63 11.79 -20.72
C GLU A 135 1.79 12.37 -19.57
N GLU A 136 1.61 11.59 -18.50
CA GLU A 136 0.74 11.94 -17.36
C GLU A 136 1.51 12.67 -16.25
N TYR A 137 2.76 12.25 -15.98
CA TYR A 137 3.52 12.72 -14.81
C TYR A 137 4.76 13.55 -15.18
N GLY A 138 5.02 13.77 -16.48
CA GLY A 138 6.22 14.44 -16.95
C GLY A 138 7.48 13.56 -16.87
N ARG A 139 8.65 14.19 -16.89
CA ARG A 139 9.92 13.47 -16.84
C ARG A 139 10.19 12.90 -15.44
N ILE A 140 10.31 11.59 -15.35
CA ILE A 140 10.70 10.85 -14.16
C ILE A 140 12.19 10.55 -14.23
N LEU A 141 12.96 11.07 -13.27
CA LEU A 141 14.40 10.85 -13.17
C LEU A 141 14.77 10.33 -11.79
N LEU A 142 15.13 9.05 -11.72
CA LEU A 142 15.56 8.40 -10.49
C LEU A 142 16.96 7.80 -10.71
N PRO A 143 17.99 8.23 -9.95
CA PRO A 143 19.32 7.67 -10.09
C PRO A 143 19.40 6.25 -9.50
N SER A 144 20.33 5.45 -10.00
CA SER A 144 20.63 4.13 -9.42
C SER A 144 21.37 4.24 -8.07
N GLY A 145 21.31 3.21 -7.26
CA GLY A 145 21.98 3.12 -5.95
C GLY A 145 21.04 3.39 -4.77
N SER A 146 21.61 3.73 -3.63
CA SER A 146 20.83 4.12 -2.46
C SER A 146 20.38 5.57 -2.60
N VAL A 147 19.08 5.78 -2.74
CA VAL A 147 18.47 7.08 -3.01
C VAL A 147 17.55 7.44 -1.86
N LEU A 148 17.63 8.68 -1.40
CA LEU A 148 16.65 9.27 -0.50
C LEU A 148 15.53 9.86 -1.37
N LEU A 149 14.34 9.31 -1.25
CA LEU A 149 13.14 9.79 -1.93
C LEU A 149 12.39 10.74 -0.99
N ASP A 150 12.19 11.97 -1.42
CA ASP A 150 11.21 12.92 -0.90
C ASP A 150 9.82 12.60 -1.43
N GLY A 151 8.82 13.41 -1.06
CA GLY A 151 7.44 13.19 -1.46
C GLY A 151 7.25 13.11 -2.98
N ASP A 152 7.87 14.03 -3.74
CA ASP A 152 7.75 14.02 -5.20
C ASP A 152 8.41 12.78 -5.81
N LYS A 153 9.59 12.43 -5.36
CA LYS A 153 10.30 11.25 -5.87
C LYS A 153 9.64 9.94 -5.47
N VAL A 154 9.00 9.88 -4.29
CA VAL A 154 8.26 8.67 -3.90
C VAL A 154 7.03 8.49 -4.76
N ARG A 155 6.33 9.57 -5.13
CA ARG A 155 5.24 9.51 -6.12
C ARG A 155 5.75 8.91 -7.43
N ASP A 156 6.81 9.48 -7.98
CA ASP A 156 7.41 9.03 -9.22
C ASP A 156 7.83 7.55 -9.15
N TYR A 157 8.42 7.16 -8.02
CA TYR A 157 8.84 5.78 -7.77
C TYR A 157 7.68 4.78 -7.67
N LEU A 158 6.52 5.21 -7.16
CA LEU A 158 5.32 4.38 -7.06
C LEU A 158 4.57 4.25 -8.39
N LEU A 159 4.52 5.34 -9.17
CA LEU A 159 3.70 5.42 -10.39
C LEU A 159 4.46 5.02 -11.66
N TYR A 160 5.79 5.04 -11.61
CA TYR A 160 6.60 4.65 -12.74
C TYR A 160 6.24 3.24 -13.23
N GLU A 161 5.96 3.13 -14.53
CA GLU A 161 5.75 1.86 -15.22
C GLU A 161 6.74 1.77 -16.38
N ASP A 162 7.60 0.78 -16.35
CA ASP A 162 8.49 0.46 -17.46
C ASP A 162 7.85 -0.67 -18.27
N THR A 163 7.65 -0.43 -19.56
CA THR A 163 7.13 -1.44 -20.48
C THR A 163 8.08 -2.65 -20.64
N SER A 164 9.33 -2.50 -20.24
CA SER A 164 10.34 -3.56 -20.21
C SER A 164 10.42 -4.31 -18.87
N ASP A 165 9.71 -3.82 -17.82
CA ASP A 165 9.69 -4.47 -16.52
C ASP A 165 9.16 -5.90 -16.63
N ALA A 166 9.89 -6.85 -16.05
CA ALA A 166 9.37 -8.20 -15.87
C ALA A 166 8.14 -8.16 -14.96
N GLU A 167 7.18 -9.05 -15.22
CA GLU A 167 6.00 -9.18 -14.36
C GLU A 167 6.43 -9.28 -12.89
N GLY A 168 5.97 -8.37 -12.05
CA GLY A 168 6.27 -8.33 -10.61
C GLY A 168 7.34 -7.33 -10.18
N GLU A 169 8.11 -6.70 -11.08
CA GLU A 169 9.07 -5.66 -10.68
C GLU A 169 8.38 -4.41 -10.14
N SER A 170 7.28 -4.00 -10.75
CA SER A 170 6.41 -2.92 -10.25
C SER A 170 5.88 -3.22 -8.84
N VAL A 171 5.41 -4.44 -8.60
CA VAL A 171 4.95 -4.91 -7.28
C VAL A 171 6.09 -4.83 -6.26
N THR A 172 7.26 -5.37 -6.62
CA THR A 172 8.45 -5.35 -5.75
C THR A 172 8.89 -3.92 -5.42
N ARG A 173 8.80 -3.00 -6.37
CA ARG A 173 9.14 -1.59 -6.20
C ARG A 173 8.19 -0.91 -5.21
N LYS A 174 6.88 -1.06 -5.39
CA LYS A 174 5.86 -0.52 -4.50
C LYS A 174 6.02 -1.07 -3.08
N GLN A 175 6.27 -2.37 -2.95
CA GLN A 175 6.56 -3.02 -1.68
C GLN A 175 7.80 -2.44 -0.99
N LYS A 176 8.89 -2.18 -1.73
CA LYS A 176 10.11 -1.56 -1.18
C LYS A 176 9.84 -0.15 -0.64
N ALA A 177 9.04 0.66 -1.33
CA ALA A 177 8.68 2.00 -0.87
C ALA A 177 7.89 1.95 0.44
N VAL A 178 6.85 1.11 0.51
CA VAL A 178 6.03 0.95 1.72
C VAL A 178 6.88 0.40 2.88
N LEU A 179 7.75 -0.57 2.63
CA LEU A 179 8.64 -1.11 3.65
C LEU A 179 9.63 -0.06 4.16
N ALA A 180 10.21 0.76 3.27
CA ALA A 180 11.11 1.85 3.66
C ALA A 180 10.38 2.90 4.49
N PHE A 181 9.17 3.27 4.10
CA PHE A 181 8.30 4.16 4.85
C PHE A 181 8.01 3.63 6.27
N LEU A 182 7.56 2.37 6.39
CA LEU A 182 7.26 1.76 7.68
C LEU A 182 8.49 1.63 8.60
N ARG A 183 9.69 1.53 8.03
CA ARG A 183 10.95 1.50 8.79
C ARG A 183 11.39 2.88 9.25
N SER A 184 10.85 3.94 8.67
CA SER A 184 11.18 5.32 9.02
C SER A 184 10.27 5.90 10.12
N LEU A 185 9.19 5.17 10.47
CA LEU A 185 8.29 5.48 11.59
C LEU A 185 8.92 5.07 12.92
#